data_5bef279c1e1fb26eda6cc72b79387d7c
#
_entry.id   5bef279c1e1fb26eda6cc72b79387d7c
#
_cell.length_a   1.000
_cell.length_b   1.000
_cell.length_c   1.000
_cell.angle_alpha   90.00
_cell.angle_beta   90.00
_cell.angle_gamma   90.00
#
_symmetry.space_group_name_H-M   'P 1'
#
loop_
_entity.id
_entity.type
_entity.pdbx_description
1 polymer ?
#
loop_
_entity_poly.entity_id
_entity_poly.type
_entity_poly.pdbx_seq_one_letter_code
_entity_poly.pdbx_strand_id
1 'polypeptide(L)'
;GGLSRATADVVSVMDAMGKDVVLVETVGVGQDEIEIVALAHTVVVVAVPGMGDEVQAFKAGVMEIADVFAVNKFDLPGGERIVQELKSALELSPPRPGGWRPPIHPTVAASGEGVEALFESLEAHHRHLVEHGLLEGHRLERARFEVESVIQEWGRQRTQGAGALVARVARGELTPEEAALALLGPGPEAEEGAL
;
A
#
# COMPACT_ATOMS: atom_id res chain seq x y z
N GLY A 1 -12.32 1.59 -6.33
CA GLY A 1 -10.88 1.74 -6.30
C GLY A 1 -10.39 0.73 -5.29
N GLY A 2 -9.17 0.53 -5.16
CA GLY A 2 -8.48 -0.39 -4.27
C GLY A 2 -7.63 -1.36 -5.08
N LEU A 3 -6.49 -1.75 -4.51
CA LEU A 3 -5.76 -2.89 -5.01
C LEU A 3 -6.69 -4.10 -4.88
N SER A 4 -7.21 -4.55 -6.00
CA SER A 4 -8.13 -5.67 -5.98
C SER A 4 -7.34 -6.97 -5.72
N ARG A 5 -8.00 -7.97 -5.14
CA ARG A 5 -7.49 -9.35 -5.08
C ARG A 5 -6.90 -9.78 -6.44
N ALA A 6 -7.53 -9.37 -7.55
CA ALA A 6 -7.03 -9.65 -8.89
C ALA A 6 -5.62 -9.08 -9.14
N THR A 7 -5.25 -7.95 -8.54
CA THR A 7 -3.89 -7.40 -8.64
C THR A 7 -2.88 -8.30 -7.93
N ALA A 8 -3.17 -8.75 -6.71
CA ALA A 8 -2.32 -9.67 -5.97
C ALA A 8 -2.15 -11.02 -6.71
N ASP A 9 -3.26 -11.55 -7.26
CA ASP A 9 -3.24 -12.77 -8.07
C ASP A 9 -2.37 -12.60 -9.31
N VAL A 10 -2.46 -11.46 -10.02
CA VAL A 10 -1.63 -11.15 -11.20
C VAL A 10 -0.15 -11.04 -10.82
N VAL A 11 0.18 -10.36 -9.73
CA VAL A 11 1.58 -10.27 -9.24
C VAL A 11 2.14 -11.66 -8.94
N SER A 12 1.34 -12.53 -8.30
CA SER A 12 1.75 -13.92 -8.01
C SER A 12 1.99 -14.74 -9.27
N VAL A 13 1.15 -14.55 -10.31
CA VAL A 13 1.33 -15.21 -11.60
C VAL A 13 2.61 -14.70 -12.29
N MET A 14 2.86 -13.40 -12.29
CA MET A 14 4.07 -12.82 -12.89
C MET A 14 5.35 -13.31 -12.19
N ASP A 15 5.32 -13.41 -10.85
CA ASP A 15 6.42 -13.99 -10.07
C ASP A 15 6.66 -15.47 -10.45
N ALA A 16 5.60 -16.28 -10.50
CA ALA A 16 5.68 -17.68 -10.93
C ALA A 16 6.17 -17.85 -12.38
N MET A 17 5.95 -16.85 -13.24
CA MET A 17 6.48 -16.80 -14.61
C MET A 17 7.95 -16.38 -14.68
N GLY A 18 8.60 -16.11 -13.54
CA GLY A 18 10.00 -15.73 -13.45
C GLY A 18 10.29 -14.30 -13.91
N LYS A 19 9.38 -13.36 -13.66
CA LYS A 19 9.63 -11.93 -13.90
C LYS A 19 10.54 -11.38 -12.82
N ASP A 20 11.65 -10.77 -13.22
CA ASP A 20 12.63 -10.18 -12.32
C ASP A 20 12.08 -8.92 -11.61
N VAL A 21 11.27 -8.14 -12.31
CA VAL A 21 10.64 -6.91 -11.80
C VAL A 21 9.18 -6.87 -12.22
N VAL A 22 8.30 -6.56 -11.26
CA VAL A 22 6.87 -6.32 -11.50
C VAL A 22 6.53 -4.92 -11.00
N LEU A 23 6.03 -4.07 -11.89
CA LEU A 23 5.58 -2.73 -11.55
C LEU A 23 4.07 -2.74 -11.36
N VAL A 24 3.63 -2.28 -10.18
CA VAL A 24 2.22 -2.11 -9.86
C VAL A 24 1.93 -0.61 -9.77
N GLU A 25 1.08 -0.11 -10.65
CA GLU A 25 0.65 1.28 -10.67
C GLU A 25 -0.70 1.43 -10.00
N THR A 26 -0.83 2.44 -9.13
CA THR A 26 -2.11 2.86 -8.54
C THR A 26 -2.56 4.17 -9.15
N VAL A 27 -3.86 4.33 -9.36
CA VAL A 27 -4.46 5.55 -9.89
C VAL A 27 -4.95 6.43 -8.74
N GLY A 28 -4.20 7.50 -8.45
CA GLY A 28 -4.53 8.47 -7.42
C GLY A 28 -4.02 8.12 -6.02
N VAL A 29 -4.23 9.05 -5.10
CA VAL A 29 -3.93 8.94 -3.67
C VAL A 29 -5.24 8.66 -2.91
N GLY A 30 -5.29 7.62 -2.07
CA GLY A 30 -6.48 7.23 -1.31
C GLY A 30 -6.25 6.00 -0.44
N GLN A 31 -7.30 5.27 -0.07
CA GLN A 31 -7.21 4.08 0.77
C GLN A 31 -6.37 2.94 0.17
N ASP A 32 -6.07 3.00 -1.11
CA ASP A 32 -5.29 2.02 -1.86
C ASP A 32 -3.79 2.06 -1.52
N GLU A 33 -3.32 3.13 -0.87
CA GLU A 33 -1.92 3.33 -0.50
C GLU A 33 -1.45 2.31 0.54
N ILE A 34 -2.30 1.95 1.50
CA ILE A 34 -1.97 0.97 2.53
C ILE A 34 -1.85 -0.43 1.91
N GLU A 35 -2.70 -0.73 0.94
CA GLU A 35 -2.72 -2.03 0.26
C GLU A 35 -1.47 -2.24 -0.60
N ILE A 36 -0.92 -1.18 -1.22
CA ILE A 36 0.32 -1.29 -2.01
C ILE A 36 1.53 -1.65 -1.16
N VAL A 37 1.60 -1.14 0.09
CA VAL A 37 2.70 -1.45 1.03
C VAL A 37 2.75 -2.94 1.34
N ALA A 38 1.61 -3.59 1.49
CA ALA A 38 1.54 -5.03 1.74
C ALA A 38 1.92 -5.86 0.52
N LEU A 39 1.69 -5.34 -0.70
CA LEU A 39 1.92 -6.07 -1.94
C LEU A 39 3.34 -5.89 -2.50
N ALA A 40 3.90 -4.68 -2.39
CA ALA A 40 5.17 -4.31 -3.01
C ALA A 40 6.35 -4.44 -2.03
N HIS A 41 7.53 -4.82 -2.53
CA HIS A 41 8.78 -4.77 -1.75
C HIS A 41 9.31 -3.34 -1.62
N THR A 42 9.05 -2.50 -2.60
CA THR A 42 9.50 -1.10 -2.65
C THR A 42 8.36 -0.22 -3.13
N VAL A 43 8.04 0.80 -2.36
CA VAL A 43 7.01 1.78 -2.69
C VAL A 43 7.66 3.05 -3.21
N VAL A 44 7.33 3.42 -4.44
CA VAL A 44 7.73 4.69 -5.05
C VAL A 44 6.57 5.66 -5.00
N VAL A 45 6.77 6.78 -4.33
CA VAL A 45 5.81 7.88 -4.37
C VAL A 45 6.22 8.89 -5.43
N VAL A 46 5.33 9.13 -6.38
CA VAL A 46 5.55 10.08 -7.48
C VAL A 46 4.84 11.40 -7.19
N ALA A 47 5.62 12.48 -7.04
CA ALA A 47 5.14 13.84 -6.90
C ALA A 47 5.29 14.61 -8.22
N VAL A 48 4.38 15.55 -8.48
CA VAL A 48 4.41 16.37 -9.71
C VAL A 48 4.15 17.84 -9.36
N PRO A 49 4.91 18.80 -9.92
CA PRO A 49 4.64 20.22 -9.73
C PRO A 49 3.23 20.63 -10.22
N GLY A 50 2.56 21.51 -9.48
CA GLY A 50 1.27 22.07 -9.87
C GLY A 50 0.03 21.39 -9.29
N MET A 51 0.19 20.33 -8.51
CA MET A 51 -0.87 19.70 -7.74
C MET A 51 -1.02 20.44 -6.39
N GLY A 52 -1.82 21.51 -6.38
CA GLY A 52 -1.83 22.54 -5.31
C GLY A 52 -2.16 22.07 -3.89
N ASP A 53 -3.12 21.15 -3.68
CA ASP A 53 -3.52 20.66 -2.37
C ASP A 53 -2.86 19.30 -2.01
N GLU A 54 -2.18 18.66 -2.94
CA GLU A 54 -1.60 17.32 -2.75
C GLU A 54 -0.31 17.33 -1.93
N VAL A 55 0.39 18.47 -1.81
CA VAL A 55 1.49 18.61 -0.84
C VAL A 55 0.96 18.46 0.59
N GLN A 56 -0.31 18.77 0.85
CA GLN A 56 -0.94 18.47 2.15
C GLN A 56 -1.32 16.98 2.28
N ALA A 57 -1.64 16.29 1.19
CA ALA A 57 -1.87 14.85 1.20
C ALA A 57 -0.58 14.07 1.49
N PHE A 58 0.59 14.57 1.05
CA PHE A 58 1.89 14.02 1.46
C PHE A 58 2.13 14.05 2.97
N LYS A 59 1.44 14.95 3.71
CA LYS A 59 1.58 15.05 5.19
C LYS A 59 0.83 13.97 5.96
N ALA A 60 -0.11 13.24 5.36
CA ALA A 60 -1.00 12.32 6.07
C ALA A 60 -0.88 10.88 5.56
N GLY A 61 0.22 10.20 5.87
CA GLY A 61 0.37 8.76 5.65
C GLY A 61 1.28 8.38 4.47
N VAL A 62 1.23 9.10 3.33
CA VAL A 62 2.07 8.80 2.15
C VAL A 62 3.56 8.91 2.46
N MET A 63 3.94 9.86 3.33
CA MET A 63 5.32 9.99 3.82
C MET A 63 5.78 8.77 4.60
N GLU A 64 4.86 8.05 5.24
CA GLU A 64 5.18 6.89 6.07
C GLU A 64 5.35 5.61 5.26
N ILE A 65 4.80 5.54 4.06
CA ILE A 65 4.86 4.33 3.22
C ILE A 65 5.94 4.37 2.14
N ALA A 66 6.43 5.55 1.76
CA ALA A 66 7.40 5.70 0.69
C ALA A 66 8.78 5.16 1.07
N ASP A 67 9.35 4.34 0.21
CA ASP A 67 10.74 3.91 0.27
C ASP A 67 11.64 4.72 -0.65
N VAL A 68 11.07 5.30 -1.71
CA VAL A 68 11.75 6.18 -2.66
C VAL A 68 10.76 7.26 -3.12
N PHE A 69 11.22 8.49 -3.29
CA PHE A 69 10.42 9.56 -3.90
C PHE A 69 10.94 9.91 -5.29
N ALA A 70 10.02 10.05 -6.24
CA ALA A 70 10.27 10.63 -7.56
C ALA A 70 9.52 11.96 -7.70
N VAL A 71 10.23 13.05 -7.93
CA VAL A 71 9.61 14.34 -8.28
C VAL A 71 9.64 14.44 -9.80
N ASN A 72 8.57 13.96 -10.43
CA ASN A 72 8.47 13.90 -11.89
C ASN A 72 8.00 15.24 -12.50
N LYS A 73 8.21 15.40 -13.80
CA LYS A 73 8.03 16.68 -14.52
C LYS A 73 8.85 17.80 -13.87
N PHE A 74 10.07 17.48 -13.52
CA PHE A 74 10.97 18.41 -12.81
C PHE A 74 11.38 19.61 -13.67
N ASP A 75 11.20 19.51 -14.98
CA ASP A 75 11.29 20.58 -15.97
C ASP A 75 10.23 21.68 -15.80
N LEU A 76 9.15 21.41 -15.07
CA LEU A 76 8.12 22.39 -14.75
C LEU A 76 8.46 23.21 -13.49
N PRO A 77 8.00 24.49 -13.42
CA PRO A 77 8.20 25.30 -12.23
C PRO A 77 7.60 24.67 -10.97
N GLY A 78 8.34 24.73 -9.86
CA GLY A 78 7.87 24.25 -8.55
C GLY A 78 8.47 22.91 -8.11
N GLY A 79 9.17 22.17 -8.97
CA GLY A 79 9.83 20.92 -8.63
C GLY A 79 10.83 21.04 -7.48
N GLU A 80 11.67 22.08 -7.49
CA GLU A 80 12.64 22.35 -6.43
C GLU A 80 11.97 22.56 -5.06
N ARG A 81 10.82 23.23 -5.05
CA ARG A 81 10.06 23.47 -3.81
C ARG A 81 9.58 22.13 -3.22
N ILE A 82 9.04 21.23 -4.04
CA ILE A 82 8.60 19.90 -3.61
C ILE A 82 9.78 19.12 -3.01
N VAL A 83 10.94 19.13 -3.67
CA VAL A 83 12.15 18.47 -3.16
C VAL A 83 12.54 19.01 -1.77
N GLN A 84 12.50 20.33 -1.57
CA GLN A 84 12.82 20.92 -0.27
C GLN A 84 11.81 20.56 0.81
N GLU A 85 10.51 20.57 0.49
CA GLU A 85 9.45 20.18 1.41
C GLU A 85 9.57 18.71 1.82
N LEU A 86 9.83 17.80 0.85
CA LEU A 86 10.08 16.38 1.13
C LEU A 86 11.33 16.16 2.00
N LYS A 87 12.44 16.86 1.70
CA LYS A 87 13.65 16.79 2.52
C LYS A 87 13.39 17.22 3.96
N SER A 88 12.72 18.36 4.15
CA SER A 88 12.39 18.85 5.49
C SER A 88 11.49 17.91 6.27
N ALA A 89 10.53 17.26 5.61
CA ALA A 89 9.67 16.28 6.23
C ALA A 89 10.43 14.98 6.60
N LEU A 90 11.32 14.50 5.73
CA LEU A 90 12.14 13.31 6.00
C LEU A 90 13.17 13.52 7.11
N GLU A 91 13.70 14.74 7.29
CA GLU A 91 14.59 15.07 8.41
C GLU A 91 13.89 14.93 9.77
N LEU A 92 12.59 15.19 9.82
CA LEU A 92 11.77 15.06 11.03
C LEU A 92 11.26 13.63 11.27
N SER A 93 11.33 12.78 10.26
CA SER A 93 10.83 11.42 10.32
C SER A 93 11.92 10.44 10.78
N PRO A 94 11.57 9.39 11.56
CA PRO A 94 12.52 8.33 11.87
C PRO A 94 12.93 7.58 10.59
N PRO A 95 14.13 6.97 10.56
CA PRO A 95 14.50 6.10 9.46
C PRO A 95 13.58 4.88 9.39
N ARG A 96 13.44 4.29 8.20
CA ARG A 96 12.74 3.03 7.98
C ARG A 96 13.45 1.85 8.64
N PRO A 97 12.83 0.67 8.71
CA PRO A 97 13.48 -0.55 9.18
C PRO A 97 14.87 -0.74 8.54
N GLY A 98 15.83 -1.22 9.34
CA GLY A 98 17.21 -1.34 8.90
C GLY A 98 17.98 -0.02 8.74
N GLY A 99 17.39 1.13 9.09
CA GLY A 99 18.04 2.44 8.95
C GLY A 99 17.89 3.07 7.57
N TRP A 100 17.05 2.54 6.69
CA TRP A 100 16.82 3.11 5.36
C TRP A 100 16.24 4.52 5.45
N ARG A 101 16.78 5.42 4.63
CA ARG A 101 16.25 6.78 4.43
C ARG A 101 15.83 6.95 2.98
N PRO A 102 14.54 7.22 2.72
CA PRO A 102 14.02 7.35 1.37
C PRO A 102 14.77 8.43 0.56
N PRO A 103 15.41 8.10 -0.56
CA PRO A 103 16.00 9.10 -1.46
C PRO A 103 14.92 9.83 -2.25
N ILE A 104 15.26 11.04 -2.74
CA ILE A 104 14.37 11.87 -3.54
C ILE A 104 15.05 12.09 -4.90
N HIS A 105 14.40 11.68 -5.98
CA HIS A 105 14.89 11.79 -7.34
C HIS A 105 14.07 12.78 -8.16
N PRO A 106 14.67 13.92 -8.57
CA PRO A 106 14.12 14.74 -9.65
C PRO A 106 14.13 13.92 -10.96
N THR A 107 13.00 13.87 -11.66
CA THR A 107 12.88 13.12 -12.91
C THR A 107 12.09 13.89 -13.96
N VAL A 108 12.43 13.67 -15.22
CA VAL A 108 11.64 14.07 -16.39
C VAL A 108 11.40 12.81 -17.20
N ALA A 109 10.35 12.07 -16.87
CA ALA A 109 10.09 10.75 -17.45
C ALA A 109 9.97 10.78 -18.99
N ALA A 110 9.49 11.88 -19.56
CA ALA A 110 9.36 12.04 -21.01
C ALA A 110 10.70 12.02 -21.76
N SER A 111 11.79 12.51 -21.12
CA SER A 111 13.15 12.50 -21.66
C SER A 111 14.02 11.37 -21.13
N GLY A 112 13.58 10.71 -20.06
CA GLY A 112 14.38 9.72 -19.32
C GLY A 112 15.34 10.33 -18.30
N GLU A 113 15.38 11.65 -18.16
CA GLU A 113 16.26 12.32 -17.20
C GLU A 113 15.92 11.91 -15.77
N GLY A 114 16.94 11.51 -14.99
CA GLY A 114 16.82 11.06 -13.60
C GLY A 114 16.22 9.66 -13.40
N VAL A 115 15.74 9.01 -14.46
CA VAL A 115 15.09 7.68 -14.37
C VAL A 115 16.10 6.59 -14.00
N GLU A 116 17.31 6.65 -14.53
CA GLU A 116 18.38 5.68 -14.20
C GLU A 116 18.73 5.72 -12.71
N ALA A 117 18.96 6.92 -12.15
CA ALA A 117 19.25 7.09 -10.74
C ALA A 117 18.07 6.65 -9.84
N LEU A 118 16.84 6.87 -10.28
CA LEU A 118 15.66 6.35 -9.60
C LEU A 118 15.71 4.81 -9.58
N PHE A 119 15.97 4.17 -10.72
CA PHE A 119 16.03 2.71 -10.81
C PHE A 119 17.15 2.11 -9.94
N GLU A 120 18.33 2.71 -9.94
CA GLU A 120 19.44 2.31 -9.06
C GLU A 120 19.04 2.34 -7.58
N SER A 121 18.21 3.31 -7.18
CA SER A 121 17.70 3.37 -5.79
C SER A 121 16.67 2.30 -5.48
N LEU A 122 15.87 1.84 -6.46
CA LEU A 122 14.97 0.69 -6.27
C LEU A 122 15.79 -0.57 -6.03
N GLU A 123 16.83 -0.80 -6.81
CA GLU A 123 17.75 -1.92 -6.62
C GLU A 123 18.49 -1.83 -5.28
N ALA A 124 18.92 -0.61 -4.88
CA ALA A 124 19.58 -0.39 -3.61
C ALA A 124 18.64 -0.69 -2.43
N HIS A 125 17.36 -0.31 -2.51
CA HIS A 125 16.37 -0.63 -1.50
C HIS A 125 16.13 -2.14 -1.43
N HIS A 126 15.99 -2.83 -2.56
CA HIS A 126 15.85 -4.27 -2.57
C HIS A 126 17.06 -4.98 -1.92
N ARG A 127 18.29 -4.56 -2.26
CA ARG A 127 19.50 -5.08 -1.60
C ARG A 127 19.49 -4.83 -0.09
N HIS A 128 19.06 -3.63 0.33
CA HIS A 128 18.92 -3.28 1.75
C HIS A 128 17.95 -4.24 2.47
N LEU A 129 16.80 -4.56 1.87
CA LEU A 129 15.84 -5.50 2.43
C LEU A 129 16.44 -6.91 2.60
N VAL A 130 17.23 -7.37 1.61
CA VAL A 130 17.94 -8.65 1.67
C VAL A 130 18.99 -8.66 2.78
N GLU A 131 19.87 -7.66 2.81
CA GLU A 131 21.00 -7.57 3.74
C GLU A 131 20.56 -7.46 5.21
N HIS A 132 19.41 -6.84 5.46
CA HIS A 132 18.85 -6.68 6.81
C HIS A 132 17.80 -7.74 7.17
N GLY A 133 17.58 -8.74 6.33
CA GLY A 133 16.62 -9.82 6.60
C GLY A 133 15.15 -9.37 6.65
N LEU A 134 14.81 -8.26 5.99
CA LEU A 134 13.48 -7.65 6.04
C LEU A 134 12.47 -8.30 5.07
N LEU A 135 12.94 -9.06 4.08
CA LEU A 135 12.06 -9.71 3.08
C LEU A 135 11.06 -10.68 3.69
N GLU A 136 11.43 -11.37 4.77
CA GLU A 136 10.50 -12.30 5.43
C GLU A 136 9.33 -11.54 6.06
N GLY A 137 9.58 -10.37 6.65
CA GLY A 137 8.53 -9.47 7.14
C GLY A 137 7.56 -9.07 6.03
N HIS A 138 8.06 -8.68 4.86
CA HIS A 138 7.22 -8.36 3.70
C HIS A 138 6.38 -9.55 3.23
N ARG A 139 6.94 -10.77 3.23
CA ARG A 139 6.19 -11.99 2.88
C ARG A 139 5.05 -12.27 3.85
N LEU A 140 5.28 -12.08 5.15
CA LEU A 140 4.25 -12.25 6.16
C LEU A 140 3.14 -11.21 6.05
N GLU A 141 3.48 -9.94 5.84
CA GLU A 141 2.49 -8.87 5.64
C GLU A 141 1.67 -9.11 4.36
N ARG A 142 2.32 -9.52 3.28
CA ARG A 142 1.62 -9.90 2.05
C ARG A 142 0.66 -11.06 2.27
N ALA A 143 1.10 -12.14 2.91
CA ALA A 143 0.26 -13.30 3.20
C ALA A 143 -0.94 -12.91 4.08
N ARG A 144 -0.73 -12.05 5.08
CA ARG A 144 -1.79 -11.49 5.91
C ARG A 144 -2.80 -10.72 5.05
N PHE A 145 -2.33 -9.79 4.21
CA PHE A 145 -3.18 -9.02 3.31
C PHE A 145 -4.02 -9.92 2.38
N GLU A 146 -3.41 -10.95 1.80
CA GLU A 146 -4.09 -11.90 0.92
C GLU A 146 -5.20 -12.66 1.67
N VAL A 147 -4.95 -13.11 2.90
CA VAL A 147 -5.95 -13.79 3.75
C VAL A 147 -7.08 -12.84 4.12
N GLU A 148 -6.75 -11.63 4.59
CA GLU A 148 -7.75 -10.62 4.96
C GLU A 148 -8.65 -10.23 3.77
N SER A 149 -8.06 -10.08 2.58
CA SER A 149 -8.79 -9.79 1.34
C SER A 149 -9.80 -10.90 0.99
N VAL A 150 -9.44 -12.16 1.17
CA VAL A 150 -10.34 -13.31 0.98
C VAL A 150 -11.49 -13.28 2.00
N ILE A 151 -11.18 -13.04 3.27
CA ILE A 151 -12.18 -12.97 4.34
C ILE A 151 -13.18 -11.83 4.08
N GLN A 152 -12.70 -10.66 3.69
CA GLN A 152 -13.54 -9.51 3.36
C GLN A 152 -14.46 -9.81 2.17
N GLU A 153 -13.95 -10.46 1.13
CA GLU A 153 -14.74 -10.84 -0.03
C GLU A 153 -15.84 -11.86 0.33
N TRP A 154 -15.50 -12.89 1.11
CA TRP A 154 -16.48 -13.83 1.61
C TRP A 154 -17.54 -13.17 2.50
N GLY A 155 -17.12 -12.23 3.36
CA GLY A 155 -18.03 -11.42 4.17
C GLY A 155 -19.01 -10.63 3.31
N ARG A 156 -18.50 -9.94 2.28
CA ARG A 156 -19.35 -9.18 1.33
C ARG A 156 -20.34 -10.07 0.61
N GLN A 157 -19.91 -11.19 0.06
CA GLN A 157 -20.79 -12.13 -0.67
C GLN A 157 -21.89 -12.67 0.23
N ARG A 158 -21.56 -13.07 1.47
CA ARG A 158 -22.55 -13.55 2.44
C ARG A 158 -23.55 -12.46 2.83
N THR A 159 -23.08 -11.24 3.04
CA THR A 159 -23.94 -10.10 3.39
C THR A 159 -24.88 -9.74 2.25
N GLN A 160 -24.42 -9.76 1.00
CA GLN A 160 -25.27 -9.51 -0.18
C GLN A 160 -26.40 -10.52 -0.29
N GLY A 161 -26.15 -11.80 0.06
CA GLY A 161 -27.17 -12.85 0.08
C GLY A 161 -28.12 -12.80 1.28
N ALA A 162 -27.84 -11.97 2.28
CA ALA A 162 -28.52 -11.96 3.58
C ALA A 162 -29.48 -10.79 3.80
N GLY A 163 -30.17 -10.33 2.77
CA GLY A 163 -31.04 -9.15 2.83
C GLY A 163 -32.07 -9.17 3.97
N ALA A 164 -32.63 -10.32 4.28
CA ALA A 164 -33.59 -10.48 5.40
C ALA A 164 -32.91 -10.22 6.76
N LEU A 165 -31.66 -10.68 6.95
CA LEU A 165 -30.90 -10.48 8.19
C LEU A 165 -30.50 -9.02 8.35
N VAL A 166 -30.02 -8.40 7.27
CA VAL A 166 -29.69 -6.96 7.24
C VAL A 166 -30.91 -6.10 7.56
N ALA A 167 -32.10 -6.47 7.03
CA ALA A 167 -33.35 -5.78 7.35
C ALA A 167 -33.75 -5.90 8.85
N ARG A 168 -33.43 -6.99 9.52
CA ARG A 168 -33.65 -7.16 10.97
C ARG A 168 -32.75 -6.24 11.78
N VAL A 169 -31.47 -6.10 11.38
CA VAL A 169 -30.54 -5.14 11.99
C VAL A 169 -31.06 -3.71 11.81
N ALA A 170 -31.50 -3.35 10.60
CA ALA A 170 -32.04 -2.01 10.31
C ALA A 170 -33.30 -1.66 11.14
N ARG A 171 -34.10 -2.68 11.57
CA ARG A 171 -35.24 -2.51 12.46
C ARG A 171 -34.90 -2.57 13.96
N GLY A 172 -33.62 -2.78 14.31
CA GLY A 172 -33.18 -2.91 15.70
C GLY A 172 -33.57 -4.24 16.35
N GLU A 173 -33.92 -5.26 15.57
CA GLU A 173 -34.30 -6.60 16.05
C GLU A 173 -33.06 -7.47 16.37
N LEU A 174 -31.91 -7.11 15.81
CA LEU A 174 -30.62 -7.75 16.00
C LEU A 174 -29.53 -6.69 16.06
N THR A 175 -28.46 -6.94 16.80
CA THR A 175 -27.23 -6.18 16.68
C THR A 175 -26.43 -6.56 15.44
N PRO A 176 -25.52 -5.71 14.93
CA PRO A 176 -24.61 -6.09 13.86
C PRO A 176 -23.75 -7.32 14.19
N GLU A 177 -23.33 -7.49 15.45
CA GLU A 177 -22.53 -8.63 15.92
C GLU A 177 -23.34 -9.93 15.86
N GLU A 178 -24.59 -9.93 16.31
CA GLU A 178 -25.48 -11.10 16.22
C GLU A 178 -25.72 -11.50 14.77
N ALA A 179 -25.88 -10.52 13.88
CA ALA A 179 -26.04 -10.78 12.45
C ALA A 179 -24.72 -11.33 11.84
N ALA A 180 -23.58 -10.81 12.23
CA ALA A 180 -22.27 -11.29 11.77
C ALA A 180 -22.02 -12.74 12.25
N LEU A 181 -22.32 -13.06 13.51
CA LEU A 181 -22.23 -14.42 14.04
C LEU A 181 -23.13 -15.40 13.28
N ALA A 182 -24.34 -14.98 12.91
CA ALA A 182 -25.25 -15.80 12.12
C ALA A 182 -24.75 -16.07 10.70
N LEU A 183 -23.95 -15.15 10.12
CA LEU A 183 -23.41 -15.25 8.77
C LEU A 183 -22.08 -15.99 8.69
N LEU A 184 -21.20 -15.75 9.66
CA LEU A 184 -19.79 -16.15 9.61
C LEU A 184 -19.46 -17.25 10.63
N GLY A 185 -20.32 -17.50 11.61
CA GLY A 185 -20.05 -18.33 12.77
C GLY A 185 -19.38 -17.52 13.92
N PRO A 186 -19.05 -18.18 15.04
CA PRO A 186 -18.44 -17.52 16.21
C PRO A 186 -17.11 -16.90 15.83
N GLY A 187 -16.86 -15.69 16.35
CA GLY A 187 -15.59 -14.99 16.21
C GLY A 187 -14.45 -15.68 17.00
N PRO A 188 -13.19 -15.29 16.76
CA PRO A 188 -12.01 -15.95 17.34
C PRO A 188 -11.99 -15.98 18.88
N GLU A 189 -12.61 -15.03 19.56
CA GLU A 189 -12.68 -14.99 21.04
C GLU A 189 -13.57 -16.08 21.64
N ALA A 190 -14.45 -16.72 20.85
CA ALA A 190 -15.31 -17.79 21.35
C ALA A 190 -14.61 -19.15 21.41
N GLU A 191 -13.45 -19.32 20.79
CA GLU A 191 -12.70 -20.58 20.74
C GLU A 191 -11.67 -20.72 21.86
N GLU A 192 -11.19 -19.61 22.49
CA GLU A 192 -10.22 -19.67 23.60
C GLU A 192 -10.80 -20.27 24.92
N GLY A 193 -12.11 -20.46 25.01
CA GLY A 193 -12.76 -21.08 26.17
C GLY A 193 -13.03 -22.60 26.06
N ALA A 194 -12.61 -23.23 24.96
CA ALA A 194 -12.92 -24.62 24.64
C ALA A 194 -11.70 -25.57 24.57
N LEU A 195 -10.53 -25.15 25.10
CA LEU A 195 -9.34 -25.99 25.26
C LEU A 195 -9.04 -26.29 26.72
#